data_b1113304d6c29693061dbba7550beb5f
#
_entry.id   b1113304d6c29693061dbba7550beb5f
#
_cell.length_a   1.000
_cell.length_b   1.000
_cell.length_c   1.000
_cell.angle_alpha   90.00
_cell.angle_beta   90.00
_cell.angle_gamma   90.00
#
_symmetry.space_group_name_H-M   'P 1'
#
loop_
_entity.id
_entity.type
_entity.pdbx_description
1 polymer ?
#
loop_
_entity_poly.entity_id
_entity_poly.type
_entity_poly.pdbx_seq_one_letter_code
_entity_poly.pdbx_strand_id
1 'polypeptide(L)'
;MSQPVLDRNSVVPLYYQIRQFLLDQIRSEGLKPGEAVPSEQVISAQFGVSRMTVRQALKSLADLGVLYSQRGKGTFVAANKLEKSFKQVLSFTEEMAARGARPSSKILRFVVEGADEQVATALRIQPGEPVVSLRRLRLADTEPMGIERSCIPQALCPDLLTAFQPKGSLYQLLGQRYGIKVAVTDEVAEAGVANAEQSRLLTIPKRSPVLFFSRTSYVESGKPVEFVTSVYRGDRYKIVNRVITKR
;
A
#
# COMPACT_ATOMS: atom_id res chain seq x y z
N MET A 1 11.83 -25.83 -26.03
CA MET A 1 12.43 -24.76 -25.21
C MET A 1 13.81 -25.24 -24.78
N SER A 2 14.88 -24.51 -25.13
CA SER A 2 16.25 -24.86 -24.75
C SER A 2 16.36 -24.78 -23.20
N GLN A 3 16.97 -25.82 -22.61
CA GLN A 3 17.25 -25.81 -21.17
C GLN A 3 18.13 -24.61 -20.84
N PRO A 4 17.78 -23.82 -19.81
CA PRO A 4 18.61 -22.71 -19.39
C PRO A 4 19.94 -23.23 -18.88
N VAL A 5 21.03 -22.77 -19.49
CA VAL A 5 22.39 -23.18 -19.11
C VAL A 5 22.92 -22.17 -18.11
N LEU A 6 23.23 -22.62 -16.88
CA LEU A 6 23.94 -21.80 -15.91
C LEU A 6 25.44 -21.83 -16.24
N ASP A 7 26.04 -20.65 -16.26
CA ASP A 7 27.51 -20.53 -16.37
C ASP A 7 28.15 -20.73 -14.99
N ARG A 8 28.70 -21.94 -14.75
CA ARG A 8 29.37 -22.31 -13.49
C ARG A 8 30.75 -21.66 -13.33
N ASN A 9 31.33 -21.16 -14.43
CA ASN A 9 32.64 -20.53 -14.42
C ASN A 9 32.54 -18.99 -14.32
N SER A 10 31.32 -18.45 -14.34
CA SER A 10 31.08 -17.03 -14.20
C SER A 10 31.38 -16.53 -12.77
N VAL A 11 31.88 -15.32 -12.65
CA VAL A 11 32.00 -14.60 -11.37
C VAL A 11 30.64 -14.29 -10.74
N VAL A 12 29.54 -14.42 -11.51
CA VAL A 12 28.17 -14.22 -11.03
C VAL A 12 27.69 -15.46 -10.29
N PRO A 13 27.31 -15.36 -8.99
CA PRO A 13 26.88 -16.50 -8.21
C PRO A 13 25.67 -17.23 -8.82
N LEU A 14 25.62 -18.57 -8.70
CA LEU A 14 24.57 -19.39 -9.31
C LEU A 14 23.16 -18.99 -8.86
N TYR A 15 22.97 -18.63 -7.58
CA TYR A 15 21.67 -18.18 -7.09
C TYR A 15 21.21 -16.90 -7.78
N TYR A 16 22.14 -16.02 -8.17
CA TYR A 16 21.83 -14.77 -8.87
C TYR A 16 21.39 -15.07 -10.32
N GLN A 17 22.07 -16.00 -11.01
CA GLN A 17 21.70 -16.42 -12.36
C GLN A 17 20.30 -17.06 -12.37
N ILE A 18 20.01 -17.93 -11.39
CA ILE A 18 18.67 -18.53 -11.22
C ILE A 18 17.62 -17.43 -10.96
N ARG A 19 17.95 -16.46 -10.11
CA ARG A 19 17.06 -15.33 -9.84
C ARG A 19 16.71 -14.56 -11.13
N GLN A 20 17.70 -14.23 -11.96
CA GLN A 20 17.48 -13.54 -13.22
C GLN A 20 16.61 -14.38 -14.17
N PHE A 21 16.92 -15.65 -14.31
CA PHE A 21 16.11 -16.56 -15.12
C PHE A 21 14.64 -16.58 -14.66
N LEU A 22 14.38 -16.72 -13.37
CA LEU A 22 13.03 -16.73 -12.84
C LEU A 22 12.32 -15.38 -13.04
N LEU A 23 13.04 -14.25 -12.94
CA LEU A 23 12.50 -12.93 -13.26
C LEU A 23 12.07 -12.82 -14.72
N ASP A 24 12.91 -13.32 -15.63
CA ASP A 24 12.65 -13.28 -17.08
C ASP A 24 11.49 -14.23 -17.43
N GLN A 25 11.42 -15.40 -16.80
CA GLN A 25 10.32 -16.34 -16.96
C GLN A 25 8.99 -15.73 -16.49
N ILE A 26 8.95 -15.12 -15.30
CA ILE A 26 7.75 -14.45 -14.79
C ILE A 26 7.27 -13.37 -15.77
N ARG A 27 8.20 -12.63 -16.39
CA ARG A 27 7.87 -11.57 -17.35
C ARG A 27 7.43 -12.11 -18.70
N SER A 28 8.17 -13.07 -19.25
CA SER A 28 7.96 -13.61 -20.61
C SER A 28 6.76 -14.54 -20.71
N GLU A 29 6.52 -15.37 -19.69
CA GLU A 29 5.37 -16.27 -19.62
C GLU A 29 4.11 -15.56 -19.11
N GLY A 30 4.22 -14.29 -18.70
CA GLY A 30 3.11 -13.47 -18.24
C GLY A 30 2.46 -14.02 -16.98
N LEU A 31 3.24 -14.66 -16.09
CA LEU A 31 2.71 -15.19 -14.83
C LEU A 31 2.03 -14.09 -14.01
N LYS A 32 0.78 -14.34 -13.69
CA LYS A 32 -0.06 -13.37 -12.96
C LYS A 32 0.20 -13.42 -11.45
N PRO A 33 -0.05 -12.32 -10.74
CA PRO A 33 -0.04 -12.33 -9.28
C PRO A 33 -0.93 -13.45 -8.72
N GLY A 34 -0.39 -14.20 -7.76
CA GLY A 34 -1.06 -15.36 -7.16
C GLY A 34 -0.80 -16.69 -7.86
N GLU A 35 -0.18 -16.71 -9.04
CA GLU A 35 0.23 -17.96 -9.69
C GLU A 35 1.48 -18.54 -9.03
N ALA A 36 1.51 -19.87 -8.92
CA ALA A 36 2.63 -20.57 -8.29
C ALA A 36 3.83 -20.62 -9.23
N VAL A 37 5.02 -20.36 -8.69
CA VAL A 37 6.27 -20.69 -9.38
C VAL A 37 6.67 -22.14 -9.09
N PRO A 38 7.51 -22.78 -9.95
CA PRO A 38 7.95 -24.14 -9.70
C PRO A 38 8.57 -24.32 -8.32
N SER A 39 8.41 -25.49 -7.71
CA SER A 39 8.94 -25.78 -6.38
C SER A 39 10.47 -25.78 -6.33
N GLU A 40 11.05 -25.60 -5.13
CA GLU A 40 12.51 -25.69 -4.92
C GLU A 40 13.09 -26.99 -5.52
N GLN A 41 12.34 -28.10 -5.43
CA GLN A 41 12.76 -29.40 -5.94
C GLN A 41 12.80 -29.42 -7.48
N VAL A 42 11.78 -28.87 -8.13
CA VAL A 42 11.70 -28.80 -9.58
C VAL A 42 12.81 -27.91 -10.15
N ILE A 43 13.01 -26.71 -9.57
CA ILE A 43 14.06 -25.79 -9.99
C ILE A 43 15.46 -26.40 -9.74
N SER A 44 15.67 -27.07 -8.59
CA SER A 44 16.93 -27.75 -8.26
C SER A 44 17.28 -28.84 -9.28
N ALA A 45 16.29 -29.65 -9.68
CA ALA A 45 16.45 -30.67 -10.71
C ALA A 45 16.71 -30.07 -12.10
N GLN A 46 15.99 -29.02 -12.47
CA GLN A 46 16.10 -28.34 -13.76
C GLN A 46 17.50 -27.75 -14.00
N PHE A 47 18.10 -27.14 -12.97
CA PHE A 47 19.39 -26.46 -13.06
C PHE A 47 20.57 -27.31 -12.58
N GLY A 48 20.35 -28.48 -11.98
CA GLY A 48 21.39 -29.33 -11.41
C GLY A 48 22.17 -28.65 -10.28
N VAL A 49 21.48 -27.91 -9.41
CA VAL A 49 22.05 -27.17 -8.27
C VAL A 49 21.44 -27.66 -6.93
N SER A 50 22.08 -27.28 -5.82
CA SER A 50 21.55 -27.62 -4.50
C SER A 50 20.22 -26.88 -4.22
N ARG A 51 19.33 -27.49 -3.41
CA ARG A 51 18.10 -26.83 -2.94
C ARG A 51 18.39 -25.53 -2.18
N MET A 52 19.52 -25.47 -1.48
CA MET A 52 19.93 -24.25 -0.76
C MET A 52 20.20 -23.08 -1.70
N THR A 53 20.85 -23.36 -2.86
CA THR A 53 21.09 -22.34 -3.91
C THR A 53 19.77 -21.82 -4.48
N VAL A 54 18.81 -22.72 -4.73
CA VAL A 54 17.46 -22.34 -5.21
C VAL A 54 16.71 -21.53 -4.14
N ARG A 55 16.75 -21.98 -2.90
CA ARG A 55 16.12 -21.28 -1.76
C ARG A 55 16.66 -19.86 -1.61
N GLN A 56 17.97 -19.68 -1.78
CA GLN A 56 18.59 -18.36 -1.76
C GLN A 56 18.10 -17.46 -2.91
N ALA A 57 17.94 -18.02 -4.11
CA ALA A 57 17.37 -17.30 -5.26
C ALA A 57 15.92 -16.88 -5.01
N LEU A 58 15.07 -17.82 -4.56
CA LEU A 58 13.66 -17.55 -4.25
C LEU A 58 13.51 -16.56 -3.09
N LYS A 59 14.34 -16.70 -2.05
CA LYS A 59 14.38 -15.73 -0.95
C LYS A 59 14.75 -14.33 -1.45
N SER A 60 15.77 -14.22 -2.29
CA SER A 60 16.15 -12.93 -2.90
C SER A 60 15.00 -12.31 -3.70
N LEU A 61 14.21 -13.11 -4.43
CA LEU A 61 13.01 -12.61 -5.13
C LEU A 61 11.89 -12.23 -4.17
N ALA A 62 11.76 -12.93 -3.06
CA ALA A 62 10.80 -12.56 -2.01
C ALA A 62 11.20 -11.26 -1.30
N ASP A 63 12.50 -11.08 -1.00
CA ASP A 63 13.04 -9.85 -0.41
C ASP A 63 12.85 -8.65 -1.35
N LEU A 64 12.88 -8.87 -2.68
CA LEU A 64 12.55 -7.87 -3.71
C LEU A 64 11.03 -7.67 -3.88
N GLY A 65 10.19 -8.45 -3.20
CA GLY A 65 8.74 -8.39 -3.32
C GLY A 65 8.19 -8.90 -4.66
N VAL A 66 8.97 -9.67 -5.42
CA VAL A 66 8.54 -10.32 -6.67
C VAL A 66 7.78 -11.62 -6.40
N LEU A 67 8.19 -12.32 -5.34
CA LEU A 67 7.56 -13.56 -4.89
C LEU A 67 7.11 -13.46 -3.44
N TYR A 68 6.20 -14.33 -3.04
CA TYR A 68 5.89 -14.57 -1.63
C TYR A 68 5.70 -16.08 -1.38
N SER A 69 6.06 -16.54 -0.19
CA SER A 69 5.92 -17.94 0.18
C SER A 69 4.76 -18.13 1.15
N GLN A 70 3.97 -19.17 0.90
CA GLN A 70 2.94 -19.66 1.83
C GLN A 70 3.36 -21.03 2.36
N ARG A 71 3.49 -21.13 3.68
CA ARG A 71 3.90 -22.40 4.32
C ARG A 71 2.96 -23.54 3.93
N GLY A 72 3.52 -24.63 3.41
CA GLY A 72 2.79 -25.81 2.96
C GLY A 72 2.08 -25.69 1.62
N LYS A 73 2.05 -24.50 1.00
CA LYS A 73 1.37 -24.28 -0.29
C LYS A 73 2.33 -23.95 -1.43
N GLY A 74 3.52 -23.42 -1.14
CA GLY A 74 4.51 -23.10 -2.15
C GLY A 74 4.90 -21.63 -2.23
N THR A 75 5.54 -21.26 -3.33
CA THR A 75 5.98 -19.90 -3.63
C THR A 75 5.17 -19.36 -4.83
N PHE A 76 4.72 -18.14 -4.74
CA PHE A 76 3.77 -17.52 -5.67
C PHE A 76 4.30 -16.17 -6.16
N VAL A 77 3.89 -15.75 -7.35
CA VAL A 77 4.17 -14.42 -7.88
C VAL A 77 3.44 -13.37 -7.03
N ALA A 78 4.19 -12.41 -6.51
CA ALA A 78 3.61 -11.30 -5.74
C ALA A 78 2.91 -10.31 -6.68
N ALA A 79 1.85 -9.69 -6.20
CA ALA A 79 1.28 -8.54 -6.89
C ALA A 79 2.32 -7.42 -6.94
N ASN A 80 2.43 -6.73 -8.07
CA ASN A 80 3.25 -5.54 -8.16
C ASN A 80 2.85 -4.56 -7.05
N LYS A 81 3.84 -4.13 -6.25
CA LYS A 81 3.57 -3.12 -5.23
C LYS A 81 3.07 -1.85 -5.89
N LEU A 82 2.00 -1.31 -5.34
CA LEU A 82 1.49 -0.01 -5.77
C LEU A 82 2.51 1.08 -5.43
N GLU A 83 2.88 1.87 -6.43
CA GLU A 83 3.81 2.97 -6.26
C GLU A 83 3.07 4.19 -5.69
N LYS A 84 3.27 4.53 -4.43
CA LYS A 84 2.78 5.79 -3.89
C LYS A 84 3.75 6.90 -4.26
N SER A 85 3.24 7.91 -4.98
CA SER A 85 4.00 9.10 -5.38
C SER A 85 3.45 10.32 -4.65
N PHE A 86 4.34 11.16 -4.16
CA PHE A 86 3.99 12.44 -3.50
C PHE A 86 3.90 13.63 -4.48
N LYS A 87 3.83 13.36 -5.79
CA LYS A 87 3.83 14.42 -6.79
C LYS A 87 2.48 15.11 -6.98
N GLN A 88 1.40 14.44 -6.60
CA GLN A 88 0.04 14.93 -6.78
C GLN A 88 -0.82 14.54 -5.59
N VAL A 89 -1.72 15.43 -5.21
CA VAL A 89 -2.73 15.14 -4.20
C VAL A 89 -3.83 14.30 -4.82
N LEU A 90 -3.77 12.99 -4.59
CA LEU A 90 -4.80 12.06 -5.04
C LEU A 90 -5.51 11.43 -3.84
N SER A 91 -6.81 11.28 -3.94
CA SER A 91 -7.56 10.41 -3.05
C SER A 91 -7.22 8.94 -3.35
N PHE A 92 -7.43 8.04 -2.38
CA PHE A 92 -7.29 6.59 -2.62
C PHE A 92 -8.11 6.11 -3.82
N THR A 93 -9.30 6.67 -4.00
CA THR A 93 -10.20 6.32 -5.11
C THR A 93 -9.58 6.68 -6.46
N GLU A 94 -9.04 7.88 -6.58
CA GLU A 94 -8.36 8.33 -7.80
C GLU A 94 -7.06 7.56 -8.04
N GLU A 95 -6.29 7.30 -6.97
CA GLU A 95 -5.05 6.53 -7.03
C GLU A 95 -5.30 5.11 -7.56
N MET A 96 -6.33 4.42 -7.06
CA MET A 96 -6.66 3.06 -7.53
C MET A 96 -7.25 3.08 -8.94
N ALA A 97 -8.14 4.02 -9.26
CA ALA A 97 -8.72 4.15 -10.60
C ALA A 97 -7.65 4.41 -11.67
N ALA A 98 -6.67 5.28 -11.39
CA ALA A 98 -5.55 5.55 -12.29
C ALA A 98 -4.71 4.30 -12.61
N ARG A 99 -4.81 3.26 -11.80
CA ARG A 99 -4.11 1.98 -11.96
C ARG A 99 -4.99 0.85 -12.52
N GLY A 100 -6.22 1.17 -12.89
CA GLY A 100 -7.18 0.20 -13.41
C GLY A 100 -7.78 -0.73 -12.35
N ALA A 101 -7.52 -0.51 -11.06
CA ALA A 101 -8.12 -1.25 -9.96
C ALA A 101 -9.47 -0.63 -9.57
N ARG A 102 -10.38 -1.45 -9.04
CA ARG A 102 -11.69 -1.00 -8.56
C ARG A 102 -11.60 -0.64 -7.07
N PRO A 103 -11.59 0.66 -6.71
CA PRO A 103 -11.53 1.07 -5.32
C PRO A 103 -12.86 0.79 -4.61
N SER A 104 -12.77 0.32 -3.39
CA SER A 104 -13.92 0.25 -2.49
C SER A 104 -13.51 0.46 -1.04
N SER A 105 -14.49 0.64 -0.15
CA SER A 105 -14.22 0.86 1.26
C SER A 105 -15.28 0.21 2.13
N LYS A 106 -14.84 -0.35 3.24
CA LYS A 106 -15.72 -0.76 4.34
C LYS A 106 -15.57 0.25 5.47
N ILE A 107 -16.65 0.91 5.87
CA ILE A 107 -16.65 1.81 7.03
C ILE A 107 -16.49 0.94 8.28
N LEU A 108 -15.48 1.26 9.08
CA LEU A 108 -15.20 0.62 10.37
C LEU A 108 -15.78 1.45 11.52
N ARG A 109 -15.74 2.77 11.41
CA ARG A 109 -16.31 3.72 12.35
C ARG A 109 -16.57 5.05 11.63
N PHE A 110 -17.68 5.70 11.96
CA PHE A 110 -18.05 6.99 11.40
C PHE A 110 -18.86 7.76 12.44
N VAL A 111 -18.24 8.71 13.10
CA VAL A 111 -18.81 9.42 14.26
C VAL A 111 -18.29 10.84 14.32
N VAL A 112 -18.97 11.68 15.13
CA VAL A 112 -18.39 12.92 15.66
C VAL A 112 -17.76 12.58 17.00
N GLU A 113 -16.52 13.01 17.20
CA GLU A 113 -15.78 12.83 18.46
C GLU A 113 -14.90 14.06 18.72
N GLY A 114 -14.44 14.24 19.97
CA GLY A 114 -13.50 15.30 20.31
C GLY A 114 -12.13 15.03 19.70
N ALA A 115 -11.48 16.07 19.17
CA ALA A 115 -10.11 15.99 18.66
C ALA A 115 -9.13 15.60 19.77
N ASP A 116 -8.37 14.54 19.56
CA ASP A 116 -7.20 14.22 20.37
C ASP A 116 -6.07 15.24 20.11
N GLU A 117 -5.01 15.24 20.94
CA GLU A 117 -3.90 16.20 20.82
C GLU A 117 -3.24 16.20 19.43
N GLN A 118 -3.08 15.02 18.85
CA GLN A 118 -2.47 14.88 17.52
C GLN A 118 -3.37 15.50 16.43
N VAL A 119 -4.64 15.19 16.46
CA VAL A 119 -5.64 15.75 15.54
C VAL A 119 -5.77 17.27 15.73
N ALA A 120 -5.84 17.73 16.99
CA ALA A 120 -5.96 19.15 17.31
C ALA A 120 -4.77 19.96 16.79
N THR A 121 -3.55 19.47 17.04
CA THR A 121 -2.31 20.10 16.56
C THR A 121 -2.28 20.17 15.03
N ALA A 122 -2.58 19.06 14.35
CA ALA A 122 -2.54 18.99 12.89
C ALA A 122 -3.60 19.89 12.22
N LEU A 123 -4.78 20.00 12.82
CA LEU A 123 -5.89 20.81 12.31
C LEU A 123 -5.89 22.25 12.82
N ARG A 124 -4.97 22.61 13.75
CA ARG A 124 -4.87 23.92 14.40
C ARG A 124 -6.19 24.32 15.09
N ILE A 125 -6.77 23.37 15.81
CA ILE A 125 -7.98 23.53 16.63
C ILE A 125 -7.66 23.19 18.08
N GLN A 126 -8.61 23.43 19.02
CA GLN A 126 -8.39 23.06 20.41
C GLN A 126 -8.61 21.55 20.64
N PRO A 127 -7.86 20.91 21.55
CA PRO A 127 -8.17 19.55 22.00
C PRO A 127 -9.64 19.49 22.48
N GLY A 128 -10.34 18.42 22.10
CA GLY A 128 -11.76 18.25 22.41
C GLY A 128 -12.73 18.93 21.44
N GLU A 129 -12.28 19.82 20.54
CA GLU A 129 -13.16 20.37 19.51
C GLU A 129 -13.76 19.25 18.64
N PRO A 130 -15.04 19.37 18.23
CA PRO A 130 -15.71 18.33 17.47
C PRO A 130 -15.09 18.12 16.09
N VAL A 131 -14.72 16.87 15.78
CA VAL A 131 -14.30 16.43 14.46
C VAL A 131 -15.15 15.29 13.98
N VAL A 132 -15.43 15.25 12.68
CA VAL A 132 -15.99 14.08 12.03
C VAL A 132 -14.85 13.10 11.77
N SER A 133 -14.90 11.94 12.43
CA SER A 133 -13.90 10.87 12.33
C SER A 133 -14.46 9.73 11.49
N LEU A 134 -13.84 9.47 10.33
CA LEU A 134 -14.21 8.41 9.41
C LEU A 134 -13.08 7.39 9.31
N ARG A 135 -13.27 6.21 9.91
CA ARG A 135 -12.31 5.10 9.81
C ARG A 135 -12.79 4.07 8.80
N ARG A 136 -11.94 3.76 7.82
CA ARG A 136 -12.26 2.85 6.71
C ARG A 136 -11.19 1.79 6.51
N LEU A 137 -11.61 0.58 6.14
CA LEU A 137 -10.78 -0.39 5.46
C LEU A 137 -10.84 -0.10 3.95
N ARG A 138 -9.70 0.15 3.34
CA ARG A 138 -9.59 0.48 1.91
C ARG A 138 -9.26 -0.78 1.12
N LEU A 139 -10.01 -1.03 0.06
CA LEU A 139 -9.85 -2.23 -0.78
C LEU A 139 -9.60 -1.82 -2.23
N ALA A 140 -8.72 -2.60 -2.89
CA ALA A 140 -8.55 -2.59 -4.34
C ALA A 140 -9.02 -3.95 -4.87
N ASP A 141 -9.99 -3.96 -5.78
CA ASP A 141 -10.69 -5.13 -6.33
C ASP A 141 -11.38 -6.01 -5.26
N THR A 142 -11.10 -6.21 -4.17
CA THR A 142 -11.62 -6.95 -2.99
C THR A 142 -10.53 -7.17 -1.96
N GLU A 143 -9.25 -6.88 -2.33
CA GLU A 143 -8.12 -7.10 -1.46
C GLU A 143 -7.97 -5.92 -0.48
N PRO A 144 -7.86 -6.17 0.83
CA PRO A 144 -7.54 -5.13 1.81
C PRO A 144 -6.16 -4.54 1.55
N MET A 145 -6.09 -3.22 1.37
CA MET A 145 -4.88 -2.48 1.05
C MET A 145 -4.38 -1.63 2.20
N GLY A 146 -5.30 -1.00 2.93
CA GLY A 146 -4.97 -0.12 4.03
C GLY A 146 -6.15 0.15 4.96
N ILE A 147 -5.83 0.68 6.14
CA ILE A 147 -6.78 1.22 7.10
C ILE A 147 -6.51 2.71 7.18
N GLU A 148 -7.54 3.52 7.07
CA GLU A 148 -7.45 4.98 7.04
C GLU A 148 -8.43 5.57 8.07
N ARG A 149 -7.98 6.53 8.88
CA ARG A 149 -8.81 7.39 9.72
C ARG A 149 -8.64 8.82 9.26
N SER A 150 -9.70 9.43 8.74
CA SER A 150 -9.78 10.83 8.34
C SER A 150 -10.53 11.61 9.41
N CYS A 151 -9.96 12.71 9.89
CA CYS A 151 -10.56 13.63 10.84
C CYS A 151 -10.72 14.99 10.17
N ILE A 152 -11.94 15.53 10.19
CA ILE A 152 -12.30 16.82 9.59
C ILE A 152 -13.03 17.65 10.66
N PRO A 153 -12.69 18.92 10.89
CA PRO A 153 -13.45 19.77 11.80
C PRO A 153 -14.95 19.76 11.45
N GLN A 154 -15.80 19.41 12.43
CA GLN A 154 -17.25 19.31 12.18
C GLN A 154 -17.85 20.62 11.65
N ALA A 155 -17.32 21.74 12.08
CA ALA A 155 -17.76 23.07 11.63
C ALA A 155 -17.63 23.27 10.11
N LEU A 156 -16.70 22.55 9.45
CA LEU A 156 -16.51 22.62 7.99
C LEU A 156 -17.51 21.74 7.22
N CYS A 157 -18.05 20.71 7.86
CA CYS A 157 -18.94 19.73 7.22
C CYS A 157 -19.98 19.19 8.24
N PRO A 158 -20.94 20.05 8.67
CA PRO A 158 -21.81 19.75 9.81
C PRO A 158 -22.72 18.53 9.62
N ASP A 159 -23.10 18.22 8.41
CA ASP A 159 -23.99 17.10 8.05
C ASP A 159 -23.26 15.94 7.32
N LEU A 160 -21.93 15.86 7.42
CA LEU A 160 -21.14 14.85 6.71
C LEU A 160 -21.54 13.42 7.07
N LEU A 161 -21.96 13.16 8.32
CA LEU A 161 -22.41 11.83 8.75
C LEU A 161 -23.61 11.31 7.94
N THR A 162 -24.50 12.19 7.51
CA THR A 162 -25.69 11.83 6.72
C THR A 162 -25.47 11.98 5.22
N ALA A 163 -24.60 12.88 4.82
CA ALA A 163 -24.32 13.17 3.41
C ALA A 163 -23.38 12.16 2.74
N PHE A 164 -22.46 11.57 3.50
CA PHE A 164 -21.46 10.66 2.95
C PHE A 164 -22.01 9.27 2.69
N GLN A 165 -21.87 8.81 1.46
CA GLN A 165 -22.22 7.44 1.08
C GLN A 165 -21.00 6.52 1.12
N PRO A 166 -21.12 5.27 1.62
CA PRO A 166 -20.00 4.34 1.80
C PRO A 166 -19.15 4.07 0.55
N LYS A 167 -19.78 4.12 -0.63
CA LYS A 167 -19.11 3.90 -1.93
C LYS A 167 -18.57 5.20 -2.55
N GLY A 168 -18.82 6.36 -1.93
CA GLY A 168 -18.44 7.66 -2.47
C GLY A 168 -16.96 8.03 -2.19
N SER A 169 -16.45 8.97 -2.98
CA SER A 169 -15.18 9.64 -2.69
C SER A 169 -15.42 10.76 -1.68
N LEU A 170 -14.68 10.72 -0.56
CA LEU A 170 -14.76 11.78 0.46
C LEU A 170 -14.34 13.13 -0.15
N TYR A 171 -13.25 13.18 -0.90
CA TYR A 171 -12.76 14.42 -1.52
C TYR A 171 -13.74 15.00 -2.55
N GLN A 172 -14.39 14.14 -3.31
CA GLN A 172 -15.42 14.58 -4.24
C GLN A 172 -16.60 15.21 -3.48
N LEU A 173 -17.07 14.59 -2.40
CA LEU A 173 -18.14 15.14 -1.58
C LEU A 173 -17.73 16.46 -0.91
N LEU A 174 -16.52 16.53 -0.34
CA LEU A 174 -15.98 17.74 0.28
C LEU A 174 -15.94 18.90 -0.73
N GLY A 175 -15.51 18.65 -1.95
CA GLY A 175 -15.47 19.64 -3.01
C GLY A 175 -16.85 20.09 -3.48
N GLN A 176 -17.75 19.15 -3.74
CA GLN A 176 -19.06 19.42 -4.34
C GLN A 176 -20.05 20.02 -3.34
N ARG A 177 -20.08 19.53 -2.09
CA ARG A 177 -21.08 19.95 -1.10
C ARG A 177 -20.61 21.08 -0.21
N TYR A 178 -19.33 21.07 0.19
CA TYR A 178 -18.80 22.02 1.18
C TYR A 178 -17.81 23.02 0.57
N GLY A 179 -17.51 22.93 -0.73
CA GLY A 179 -16.57 23.83 -1.40
C GLY A 179 -15.12 23.62 -0.96
N ILE A 180 -14.82 22.54 -0.23
CA ILE A 180 -13.49 22.24 0.31
C ILE A 180 -12.66 21.55 -0.77
N LYS A 181 -11.74 22.29 -1.38
CA LYS A 181 -10.78 21.76 -2.37
C LYS A 181 -9.39 21.74 -1.75
N VAL A 182 -8.84 20.53 -1.61
CA VAL A 182 -7.46 20.34 -1.11
C VAL A 182 -6.49 20.82 -2.18
N ALA A 183 -5.58 21.71 -1.80
CA ALA A 183 -4.56 22.29 -2.67
C ALA A 183 -3.16 21.76 -2.34
N VAL A 184 -2.86 21.59 -1.05
CA VAL A 184 -1.53 21.17 -0.55
C VAL A 184 -1.71 20.08 0.50
N THR A 185 -0.76 19.18 0.58
CA THR A 185 -0.69 18.17 1.65
C THR A 185 0.73 18.04 2.18
N ASP A 186 0.86 18.00 3.49
CA ASP A 186 2.07 17.54 4.18
C ASP A 186 1.87 16.08 4.55
N GLU A 187 2.78 15.21 4.17
CA GLU A 187 2.67 13.78 4.44
C GLU A 187 3.97 13.23 5.00
N VAL A 188 3.87 12.51 6.10
CA VAL A 188 4.97 11.77 6.75
C VAL A 188 4.73 10.29 6.56
N ALA A 189 5.77 9.55 6.19
CA ALA A 189 5.76 8.11 6.02
C ALA A 189 6.76 7.44 6.96
N GLU A 190 6.31 6.45 7.71
CA GLU A 190 7.11 5.69 8.66
C GLU A 190 6.95 4.19 8.43
N ALA A 191 8.04 3.46 8.57
CA ALA A 191 8.01 2.01 8.51
C ALA A 191 7.74 1.41 9.90
N GLY A 192 6.95 0.34 9.94
CA GLY A 192 6.70 -0.36 11.19
C GLY A 192 6.12 -1.74 10.98
N VAL A 193 5.54 -2.29 12.05
CA VAL A 193 4.92 -3.62 12.02
C VAL A 193 3.46 -3.54 12.44
N ALA A 194 2.62 -4.32 11.77
CA ALA A 194 1.19 -4.37 12.05
C ALA A 194 0.90 -4.91 13.46
N ASN A 195 0.01 -4.25 14.18
CA ASN A 195 -0.55 -4.78 15.42
C ASN A 195 -1.60 -5.88 15.14
N ALA A 196 -2.16 -6.47 16.20
CA ALA A 196 -3.11 -7.59 16.08
C ALA A 196 -4.40 -7.21 15.31
N GLU A 197 -4.95 -6.01 15.57
CA GLU A 197 -6.14 -5.51 14.88
C GLU A 197 -5.86 -5.23 13.40
N GLN A 198 -4.76 -4.53 13.12
CA GLN A 198 -4.33 -4.21 11.76
C GLN A 198 -4.07 -5.48 10.95
N SER A 199 -3.38 -6.47 11.54
CA SER A 199 -3.12 -7.75 10.88
C SER A 199 -4.41 -8.48 10.51
N ARG A 200 -5.41 -8.49 11.41
CA ARG A 200 -6.72 -9.10 11.17
C ARG A 200 -7.49 -8.37 10.07
N LEU A 201 -7.56 -7.03 10.14
CA LEU A 201 -8.30 -6.22 9.16
C LEU A 201 -7.68 -6.27 7.77
N LEU A 202 -6.35 -6.23 7.69
CA LEU A 202 -5.59 -6.28 6.43
C LEU A 202 -5.40 -7.71 5.89
N THR A 203 -5.82 -8.73 6.65
CA THR A 203 -5.66 -10.14 6.28
C THR A 203 -4.19 -10.50 6.00
N ILE A 204 -3.29 -10.02 6.86
CA ILE A 204 -1.84 -10.27 6.79
C ILE A 204 -1.36 -10.99 8.06
N PRO A 205 -0.22 -11.69 8.01
CA PRO A 205 0.38 -12.31 9.20
C PRO A 205 0.62 -11.29 10.32
N LYS A 206 0.61 -11.75 11.58
CA LYS A 206 0.95 -10.90 12.72
C LYS A 206 2.35 -10.31 12.55
N ARG A 207 2.53 -9.05 12.92
CA ARG A 207 3.80 -8.32 12.82
C ARG A 207 4.34 -8.19 11.39
N SER A 208 3.48 -8.30 10.36
CA SER A 208 3.90 -8.01 8.98
C SER A 208 4.38 -6.56 8.86
N PRO A 209 5.38 -6.29 7.99
CA PRO A 209 5.80 -4.92 7.68
C PRO A 209 4.65 -4.11 7.10
N VAL A 210 4.49 -2.88 7.60
CA VAL A 210 3.50 -1.91 7.12
C VAL A 210 4.15 -0.53 6.98
N LEU A 211 3.51 0.32 6.20
CA LEU A 211 3.82 1.74 6.11
C LEU A 211 2.72 2.52 6.84
N PHE A 212 3.12 3.32 7.80
CA PHE A 212 2.27 4.30 8.45
C PHE A 212 2.39 5.63 7.71
N PHE A 213 1.27 6.31 7.54
CA PHE A 213 1.26 7.67 7.00
C PHE A 213 0.44 8.56 7.92
N SER A 214 0.92 9.78 8.11
CA SER A 214 0.14 10.89 8.64
C SER A 214 0.15 12.03 7.62
N ARG A 215 -1.03 12.53 7.27
CA ARG A 215 -1.18 13.56 6.25
C ARG A 215 -2.10 14.66 6.76
N THR A 216 -1.63 15.91 6.66
CA THR A 216 -2.46 17.09 6.85
C THR A 216 -2.77 17.70 5.48
N SER A 217 -4.05 17.94 5.20
CA SER A 217 -4.53 18.49 3.94
C SER A 217 -4.98 19.94 4.15
N TYR A 218 -4.55 20.81 3.24
CA TYR A 218 -4.80 22.25 3.31
C TYR A 218 -5.54 22.73 2.07
N VAL A 219 -6.43 23.71 2.24
CA VAL A 219 -6.98 24.50 1.14
C VAL A 219 -5.96 25.56 0.69
N GLU A 220 -6.23 26.25 -0.43
CA GLU A 220 -5.32 27.25 -1.02
C GLU A 220 -4.91 28.36 -0.05
N SER A 221 -5.79 28.76 0.87
CA SER A 221 -5.47 29.75 1.92
C SER A 221 -4.50 29.25 3.01
N GLY A 222 -4.05 28.00 2.95
CA GLY A 222 -3.18 27.37 3.96
C GLY A 222 -3.92 26.94 5.24
N LYS A 223 -5.27 26.99 5.27
CA LYS A 223 -6.06 26.47 6.37
C LYS A 223 -6.09 24.93 6.32
N PRO A 224 -5.74 24.21 7.41
CA PRO A 224 -5.89 22.77 7.46
C PRO A 224 -7.38 22.39 7.49
N VAL A 225 -7.75 21.36 6.74
CA VAL A 225 -9.14 20.92 6.60
C VAL A 225 -9.34 19.45 6.91
N GLU A 226 -8.29 18.65 6.81
CA GLU A 226 -8.33 17.22 7.10
C GLU A 226 -6.99 16.75 7.66
N PHE A 227 -7.05 15.89 8.67
CA PHE A 227 -5.91 15.10 9.13
C PHE A 227 -6.21 13.62 8.97
N VAL A 228 -5.30 12.90 8.33
CA VAL A 228 -5.44 11.47 8.02
C VAL A 228 -4.31 10.71 8.65
N THR A 229 -4.63 9.64 9.36
CA THR A 229 -3.68 8.59 9.71
C THR A 229 -4.04 7.32 8.95
N SER A 230 -3.04 6.65 8.40
CA SER A 230 -3.28 5.41 7.66
C SER A 230 -2.17 4.39 7.83
N VAL A 231 -2.54 3.13 7.65
CA VAL A 231 -1.66 1.96 7.69
C VAL A 231 -1.85 1.20 6.41
N TYR A 232 -0.80 1.11 5.60
CA TYR A 232 -0.82 0.36 4.34
C TYR A 232 0.07 -0.87 4.40
N ARG A 233 -0.33 -1.92 3.72
CA ARG A 233 0.43 -3.17 3.61
C ARG A 233 1.77 -2.93 2.91
N GLY A 234 2.87 -3.27 3.57
CA GLY A 234 4.22 -3.13 3.03
C GLY A 234 4.54 -4.13 1.89
N ASP A 235 3.77 -5.23 1.78
CA ASP A 235 3.84 -6.18 0.67
C ASP A 235 3.07 -5.70 -0.58
N ARG A 236 2.23 -4.66 -0.47
CA ARG A 236 1.41 -4.09 -1.55
C ARG A 236 1.76 -2.66 -1.92
N TYR A 237 2.49 -1.94 -1.08
CA TYR A 237 2.88 -0.55 -1.31
C TYR A 237 4.39 -0.36 -1.31
N LYS A 238 4.87 0.54 -2.16
CA LYS A 238 6.22 1.12 -2.13
C LYS A 238 6.11 2.63 -2.37
N ILE A 239 7.04 3.39 -1.81
CA ILE A 239 7.16 4.82 -2.06
C ILE A 239 8.13 5.02 -3.21
N VAL A 240 7.72 5.81 -4.21
CA VAL A 240 8.56 6.18 -5.34
C VAL A 240 8.57 7.70 -5.48
N ASN A 241 9.73 8.30 -5.33
CA ASN A 241 9.93 9.72 -5.54
C ASN A 241 11.03 9.95 -6.60
N ARG A 242 10.74 10.78 -7.60
CA ARG A 242 11.71 11.20 -8.62
C ARG A 242 12.20 12.60 -8.28
N VAL A 243 13.44 12.73 -7.87
CA VAL A 243 14.10 14.01 -7.61
C VAL A 243 14.82 14.46 -8.88
N ILE A 244 14.59 15.69 -9.30
CA ILE A 244 15.27 16.31 -10.44
C ILE A 244 16.17 17.42 -9.87
N THR A 245 17.47 17.31 -10.11
CA THR A 245 18.41 18.39 -9.77
C THR A 245 18.20 19.54 -10.77
N LYS A 246 17.90 20.72 -10.27
CA LYS A 246 18.00 21.94 -11.10
C LYS A 246 19.48 22.17 -11.36
N ARG A 247 19.86 22.22 -12.63
CA ARG A 247 21.15 22.76 -13.06
C ARG A 247 21.18 24.26 -12.92
#